data_fb79067f9b6077ac335d9b7a522df7e8
#
_entry.id   fb79067f9b6077ac335d9b7a522df7e8
#
_cell.length_a   1.000
_cell.length_b   1.000
_cell.length_c   1.000
_cell.angle_alpha   90.00
_cell.angle_beta   90.00
_cell.angle_gamma   90.00
#
_symmetry.space_group_name_H-M   'P 1'
#
loop_
_entity.id
_entity.type
_entity.pdbx_description
1 polymer ?
#
loop_
_entity_poly.entity_id
_entity_poly.type
_entity_poly.pdbx_seq_one_letter_code
_entity_poly.pdbx_strand_id
1 'polypeptide(L)'
;MISELRRKKLTKVFNTLDHDGTSVITKEDLELSAQSTAQVRGYEAGSPEYQSIYDKSVTKQWNDLTKMDGDGDGKVTLDEFIAYYDKPANDPTLSELITSGGEVLFDVGDSDGDGEISLENFKKMNLAWQSDEAQAAVTFAKLDTSGNGSINKEEFLAHVKDFFFSDDPESPGNLILGPV
;
A
#
# COMPACT_ATOMS: atom_id res chain seq x y z
N MET A 1 -20.62 -7.31 -5.02
CA MET A 1 -19.87 -7.54 -6.29
C MET A 1 -19.00 -6.34 -6.56
N ILE A 2 -17.70 -6.53 -6.68
CA ILE A 2 -16.72 -5.47 -6.90
C ILE A 2 -16.89 -4.85 -8.29
N SER A 3 -16.84 -3.51 -8.40
CA SER A 3 -16.86 -2.79 -9.67
C SER A 3 -15.60 -3.02 -10.50
N GLU A 4 -15.65 -2.69 -11.79
CA GLU A 4 -14.47 -2.77 -12.68
C GLU A 4 -13.33 -1.86 -12.17
N LEU A 5 -13.65 -0.65 -11.70
CA LEU A 5 -12.68 0.28 -11.14
C LEU A 5 -12.00 -0.29 -9.89
N ARG A 6 -12.77 -0.81 -8.94
CA ARG A 6 -12.21 -1.43 -7.74
C ARG A 6 -11.37 -2.67 -8.09
N ARG A 7 -11.82 -3.49 -9.07
CA ARG A 7 -11.02 -4.63 -9.54
C ARG A 7 -9.66 -4.18 -10.09
N LYS A 8 -9.61 -3.13 -10.89
CA LYS A 8 -8.34 -2.57 -11.40
C LYS A 8 -7.43 -2.11 -10.27
N LYS A 9 -7.97 -1.38 -9.29
CA LYS A 9 -7.23 -0.92 -8.13
C LYS A 9 -6.65 -2.08 -7.31
N LEU A 10 -7.45 -3.09 -7.03
CA LEU A 10 -7.02 -4.27 -6.29
C LEU A 10 -5.98 -5.10 -7.06
N THR A 11 -6.14 -5.24 -8.37
CA THR A 11 -5.14 -5.90 -9.23
C THR A 11 -3.81 -5.17 -9.19
N LYS A 12 -3.83 -3.82 -9.15
CA LYS A 12 -2.60 -3.04 -9.00
C LYS A 12 -1.91 -3.30 -7.66
N VAL A 13 -2.66 -3.32 -6.56
CA VAL A 13 -2.09 -3.66 -5.23
C VAL A 13 -1.53 -5.07 -5.23
N PHE A 14 -2.28 -6.03 -5.77
CA PHE A 14 -1.84 -7.42 -5.90
C PHE A 14 -0.50 -7.52 -6.63
N ASN A 15 -0.37 -6.90 -7.79
CA ASN A 15 0.87 -6.91 -8.59
C ASN A 15 2.05 -6.22 -7.88
N THR A 16 1.79 -5.32 -6.94
CA THR A 16 2.85 -4.70 -6.12
C THR A 16 3.35 -5.67 -5.05
N LEU A 17 2.48 -6.56 -4.58
CA LEU A 17 2.81 -7.58 -3.57
C LEU A 17 3.41 -8.85 -4.18
N ASP A 18 3.00 -9.22 -5.40
CA ASP A 18 3.57 -10.30 -6.21
C ASP A 18 4.94 -9.85 -6.77
N HIS A 19 5.96 -9.90 -5.91
CA HIS A 19 7.27 -9.28 -6.17
C HIS A 19 8.09 -10.08 -7.17
N ASP A 20 7.91 -11.39 -7.23
CA ASP A 20 8.59 -12.29 -8.17
C ASP A 20 7.84 -12.49 -9.50
N GLY A 21 6.60 -11.96 -9.62
CA GLY A 21 5.77 -11.99 -10.82
C GLY A 21 5.22 -13.37 -11.16
N THR A 22 5.03 -14.23 -10.15
CA THR A 22 4.49 -15.59 -10.35
C THR A 22 2.96 -15.65 -10.45
N SER A 23 2.28 -14.52 -10.30
CA SER A 23 0.81 -14.36 -10.30
C SER A 23 0.13 -14.98 -9.07
N VAL A 24 0.86 -15.21 -8.02
CA VAL A 24 0.38 -15.57 -6.68
C VAL A 24 1.23 -14.83 -5.65
N ILE A 25 0.63 -14.41 -4.54
CA ILE A 25 1.38 -13.82 -3.44
C ILE A 25 1.74 -14.93 -2.44
N THR A 26 3.01 -15.00 -2.12
CA THR A 26 3.58 -15.94 -1.13
C THR A 26 4.35 -15.18 -0.05
N LYS A 27 4.76 -15.87 0.99
CA LYS A 27 5.66 -15.28 2.00
C LYS A 27 6.99 -14.84 1.40
N GLU A 28 7.44 -15.56 0.36
CA GLU A 28 8.70 -15.32 -0.35
C GLU A 28 8.72 -13.94 -1.04
N ASP A 29 7.58 -13.50 -1.58
CA ASP A 29 7.44 -12.15 -2.15
C ASP A 29 7.68 -11.06 -1.11
N LEU A 30 7.13 -11.24 0.09
CA LEU A 30 7.32 -10.28 1.18
C LEU A 30 8.77 -10.29 1.68
N GLU A 31 9.42 -11.44 1.70
CA GLU A 31 10.84 -11.58 2.06
C GLU A 31 11.74 -10.87 1.04
N LEU A 32 11.47 -11.03 -0.25
CA LEU A 32 12.16 -10.31 -1.34
C LEU A 32 11.97 -8.80 -1.23
N SER A 33 10.75 -8.36 -0.98
CA SER A 33 10.43 -6.94 -0.77
C SER A 33 11.15 -6.35 0.45
N ALA A 34 11.18 -7.08 1.57
CA ALA A 34 11.89 -6.66 2.77
C ALA A 34 13.41 -6.56 2.52
N GLN A 35 14.00 -7.52 1.82
CA GLN A 35 15.41 -7.52 1.44
C GLN A 35 15.75 -6.32 0.55
N SER A 36 14.93 -6.08 -0.48
CA SER A 36 15.09 -4.95 -1.38
C SER A 36 15.03 -3.61 -0.64
N THR A 37 14.05 -3.45 0.25
CA THR A 37 13.89 -2.26 1.08
C THR A 37 15.09 -2.03 1.99
N ALA A 38 15.60 -3.07 2.64
CA ALA A 38 16.77 -2.99 3.51
C ALA A 38 18.02 -2.62 2.72
N GLN A 39 18.21 -3.20 1.54
CA GLN A 39 19.34 -2.91 0.67
C GLN A 39 19.36 -1.46 0.22
N VAL A 40 18.21 -0.91 -0.20
CA VAL A 40 18.10 0.51 -0.61
C VAL A 40 18.43 1.45 0.56
N ARG A 41 18.10 1.06 1.79
CA ARG A 41 18.41 1.83 3.01
C ARG A 41 19.81 1.58 3.56
N GLY A 42 20.60 0.70 2.95
CA GLY A 42 21.95 0.37 3.38
C GLY A 42 22.00 -0.46 4.68
N TYR A 43 20.93 -1.17 5.01
CA TYR A 43 20.89 -2.03 6.20
C TYR A 43 21.43 -3.42 5.89
N GLU A 44 22.32 -3.91 6.75
CA GLU A 44 22.88 -5.24 6.60
C GLU A 44 21.89 -6.32 7.05
N ALA A 45 21.91 -7.47 6.37
CA ALA A 45 21.09 -8.62 6.76
C ALA A 45 21.41 -9.04 8.21
N GLY A 46 20.37 -9.16 9.04
CA GLY A 46 20.50 -9.51 10.46
C GLY A 46 20.75 -8.32 11.40
N SER A 47 20.86 -7.09 10.88
CA SER A 47 20.88 -5.89 11.73
C SER A 47 19.52 -5.68 12.43
N PRO A 48 19.47 -4.93 13.55
CA PRO A 48 18.20 -4.58 14.21
C PRO A 48 17.22 -3.84 13.25
N GLU A 49 17.75 -3.00 12.38
CA GLU A 49 16.99 -2.26 11.38
C GLU A 49 16.39 -3.20 10.32
N TYR A 50 17.19 -4.16 9.83
CA TYR A 50 16.70 -5.22 8.94
C TYR A 50 15.61 -6.05 9.62
N GLN A 51 15.82 -6.47 10.87
CA GLN A 51 14.85 -7.26 11.63
C GLN A 51 13.53 -6.49 11.82
N SER A 52 13.61 -5.18 12.08
CA SER A 52 12.41 -4.34 12.20
C SER A 52 11.60 -4.29 10.90
N ILE A 53 12.27 -4.19 9.74
CA ILE A 53 11.61 -4.26 8.43
C ILE A 53 10.97 -5.65 8.25
N TYR A 54 11.73 -6.70 8.52
CA TYR A 54 11.26 -8.09 8.38
C TYR A 54 10.01 -8.36 9.23
N ASP A 55 10.02 -7.97 10.49
CA ASP A 55 8.89 -8.19 11.40
C ASP A 55 7.62 -7.43 10.96
N LYS A 56 7.76 -6.21 10.47
CA LYS A 56 6.64 -5.41 9.98
C LYS A 56 6.12 -5.90 8.64
N SER A 57 7.01 -6.08 7.66
CA SER A 57 6.63 -6.38 6.28
C SER A 57 6.36 -7.87 6.07
N VAL A 58 7.14 -8.76 6.67
CA VAL A 58 6.97 -10.19 6.45
C VAL A 58 6.03 -10.78 7.49
N THR A 59 6.37 -10.69 8.79
CA THR A 59 5.62 -11.43 9.82
C THR A 59 4.20 -10.90 9.94
N LYS A 60 4.02 -9.57 10.07
CA LYS A 60 2.69 -8.98 10.25
C LYS A 60 1.87 -9.08 8.97
N GLN A 61 2.43 -8.66 7.83
CA GLN A 61 1.70 -8.61 6.56
C GLN A 61 1.34 -10.02 6.07
N TRP A 62 2.24 -11.00 6.22
CA TRP A 62 1.93 -12.39 5.88
C TRP A 62 0.77 -12.95 6.70
N ASN A 63 0.75 -12.70 8.02
CA ASN A 63 -0.37 -13.09 8.88
C ASN A 63 -1.71 -12.49 8.42
N ASP A 64 -1.68 -11.30 7.83
CA ASP A 64 -2.89 -10.68 7.26
C ASP A 64 -3.28 -11.29 5.91
N LEU A 65 -2.30 -11.58 5.05
CA LEU A 65 -2.52 -12.21 3.74
C LEU A 65 -3.03 -13.66 3.86
N THR A 66 -2.57 -14.43 4.85
CA THR A 66 -3.08 -15.79 5.09
C THR A 66 -4.58 -15.86 5.38
N LYS A 67 -5.19 -14.75 5.80
CA LYS A 67 -6.65 -14.64 5.97
C LYS A 67 -7.40 -14.62 4.63
N MET A 68 -6.68 -14.36 3.53
CA MET A 68 -7.20 -14.33 2.16
C MET A 68 -7.05 -15.68 1.45
N ASP A 69 -6.10 -16.52 1.90
CA ASP A 69 -5.87 -17.87 1.42
C ASP A 69 -7.09 -18.75 1.80
N GLY A 70 -7.98 -18.91 0.85
CA GLY A 70 -9.28 -19.56 1.08
C GLY A 70 -9.23 -21.09 1.02
N ASP A 71 -8.25 -21.66 0.31
CA ASP A 71 -8.11 -23.12 0.15
C ASP A 71 -6.97 -23.69 1.02
N GLY A 72 -6.16 -22.84 1.65
CA GLY A 72 -5.12 -23.25 2.61
C GLY A 72 -3.87 -23.82 1.94
N ASP A 73 -3.60 -23.45 0.68
CA ASP A 73 -2.45 -23.97 -0.08
C ASP A 73 -1.15 -23.17 0.20
N GLY A 74 -1.22 -22.11 1.02
CA GLY A 74 -0.10 -21.26 1.37
C GLY A 74 0.22 -20.18 0.35
N LYS A 75 -0.72 -19.91 -0.56
CA LYS A 75 -0.62 -18.86 -1.58
C LYS A 75 -1.88 -17.99 -1.55
N VAL A 76 -1.77 -16.80 -2.09
CA VAL A 76 -2.94 -15.93 -2.32
C VAL A 76 -3.02 -15.62 -3.80
N THR A 77 -4.05 -16.13 -4.45
CA THR A 77 -4.35 -15.83 -5.86
C THR A 77 -5.03 -14.46 -5.98
N LEU A 78 -5.04 -13.88 -7.18
CA LEU A 78 -5.76 -12.62 -7.42
C LEU A 78 -7.26 -12.74 -7.13
N ASP A 79 -7.87 -13.88 -7.43
CA ASP A 79 -9.30 -14.08 -7.19
C ASP A 79 -9.62 -14.18 -5.68
N GLU A 80 -8.79 -14.81 -4.88
CA GLU A 80 -8.91 -14.85 -3.42
C GLU A 80 -8.70 -13.47 -2.81
N PHE A 81 -7.68 -12.75 -3.29
CA PHE A 81 -7.41 -11.37 -2.88
C PHE A 81 -8.62 -10.49 -3.14
N ILE A 82 -9.17 -10.51 -4.36
CA ILE A 82 -10.36 -9.72 -4.72
C ILE A 82 -11.59 -10.16 -3.91
N ALA A 83 -11.80 -11.46 -3.72
CA ALA A 83 -12.92 -11.98 -2.94
C ALA A 83 -12.86 -11.51 -1.47
N TYR A 84 -11.66 -11.41 -0.90
CA TYR A 84 -11.48 -10.89 0.45
C TYR A 84 -11.90 -9.42 0.57
N TYR A 85 -11.60 -8.60 -0.43
CA TYR A 85 -11.96 -7.19 -0.48
C TYR A 85 -13.42 -6.94 -0.94
N ASP A 86 -14.17 -7.97 -1.36
CA ASP A 86 -15.63 -7.85 -1.66
C ASP A 86 -16.51 -7.84 -0.40
N LYS A 87 -15.89 -7.81 0.78
CA LYS A 87 -16.57 -7.61 2.06
C LYS A 87 -17.14 -6.20 2.16
N PRO A 88 -18.18 -6.00 3.00
CA PRO A 88 -18.72 -4.67 3.25
C PRO A 88 -17.64 -3.70 3.78
N ALA A 89 -17.74 -2.43 3.41
CA ALA A 89 -16.78 -1.39 3.83
C ALA A 89 -16.72 -1.19 5.36
N ASN A 90 -17.74 -1.64 6.10
CA ASN A 90 -17.79 -1.60 7.56
C ASN A 90 -17.36 -2.94 8.21
N ASP A 91 -16.83 -3.89 7.45
CA ASP A 91 -16.22 -5.10 8.03
C ASP A 91 -15.01 -4.70 8.89
N PRO A 92 -15.00 -5.04 10.21
CA PRO A 92 -13.94 -4.60 11.11
C PRO A 92 -12.56 -5.12 10.72
N THR A 93 -12.49 -6.37 10.26
CA THR A 93 -11.23 -7.03 9.89
C THR A 93 -10.62 -6.39 8.66
N LEU A 94 -11.47 -6.08 7.66
CA LEU A 94 -11.04 -5.40 6.44
C LEU A 94 -10.63 -3.95 6.73
N SER A 95 -11.38 -3.25 7.57
CA SER A 95 -11.05 -1.87 7.97
C SER A 95 -9.72 -1.80 8.73
N GLU A 96 -9.46 -2.74 9.63
CA GLU A 96 -8.19 -2.85 10.36
C GLU A 96 -7.03 -3.13 9.41
N LEU A 97 -7.18 -4.06 8.49
CA LEU A 97 -6.18 -4.41 7.47
C LEU A 97 -5.80 -3.20 6.62
N ILE A 98 -6.81 -2.49 6.08
CA ILE A 98 -6.58 -1.31 5.23
C ILE A 98 -5.91 -0.18 6.03
N THR A 99 -6.35 0.05 7.26
CA THR A 99 -5.74 1.06 8.13
C THR A 99 -4.30 0.73 8.46
N SER A 100 -4.02 -0.51 8.85
CA SER A 100 -2.67 -0.98 9.16
C SER A 100 -1.72 -0.89 7.95
N GLY A 101 -2.17 -1.30 6.76
CA GLY A 101 -1.42 -1.14 5.53
C GLY A 101 -1.17 0.33 5.16
N GLY A 102 -2.19 1.17 5.36
CA GLY A 102 -2.09 2.61 5.15
C GLY A 102 -1.10 3.28 6.10
N GLU A 103 -1.03 2.85 7.36
CA GLU A 103 -0.03 3.35 8.32
C GLU A 103 1.40 3.01 7.90
N VAL A 104 1.63 1.80 7.40
CA VAL A 104 2.96 1.42 6.87
C VAL A 104 3.33 2.29 5.66
N LEU A 105 2.39 2.54 4.75
CA LEU A 105 2.62 3.40 3.59
C LEU A 105 2.86 4.86 4.01
N PHE A 106 2.14 5.35 5.01
CA PHE A 106 2.36 6.68 5.56
C PHE A 106 3.77 6.82 6.14
N ASP A 107 4.20 5.86 6.98
CA ASP A 107 5.55 5.85 7.58
C ASP A 107 6.67 5.78 6.50
N VAL A 108 6.39 5.21 5.33
CA VAL A 108 7.31 5.24 4.18
C VAL A 108 7.33 6.63 3.53
N GLY A 109 6.16 7.26 3.43
CA GLY A 109 6.02 8.61 2.86
C GLY A 109 6.60 9.70 3.76
N ASP A 110 6.35 9.61 5.06
CA ASP A 110 6.93 10.48 6.09
C ASP A 110 8.40 10.07 6.36
N SER A 111 9.27 10.43 5.43
CA SER A 111 10.66 9.96 5.46
C SER A 111 11.56 10.69 6.47
N ASP A 112 11.14 11.84 6.96
CA ASP A 112 11.85 12.66 7.97
C ASP A 112 11.22 12.53 9.39
N GLY A 113 10.05 11.87 9.48
CA GLY A 113 9.43 11.52 10.76
C GLY A 113 8.76 12.71 11.47
N ASP A 114 8.35 13.74 10.73
CA ASP A 114 7.71 14.93 11.29
C ASP A 114 6.19 14.77 11.48
N GLY A 115 5.62 13.64 11.03
CA GLY A 115 4.19 13.31 11.13
C GLY A 115 3.35 13.79 9.96
N GLU A 116 3.97 14.30 8.90
CA GLU A 116 3.32 14.79 7.70
C GLU A 116 4.09 14.34 6.44
N ILE A 117 3.40 14.20 5.32
CA ILE A 117 4.03 13.96 4.02
C ILE A 117 4.07 15.30 3.28
N SER A 118 5.26 15.89 3.15
CA SER A 118 5.51 17.07 2.34
C SER A 118 5.49 16.73 0.85
N LEU A 119 5.37 17.75 -0.03
CA LEU A 119 5.48 17.54 -1.48
C LEU A 119 6.81 16.87 -1.87
N GLU A 120 7.92 17.21 -1.19
CA GLU A 120 9.23 16.61 -1.46
C GLU A 120 9.26 15.12 -1.04
N ASN A 121 8.67 14.79 0.09
CA ASN A 121 8.54 13.40 0.55
C ASN A 121 7.64 12.60 -0.38
N PHE A 122 6.53 13.20 -0.83
CA PHE A 122 5.61 12.58 -1.78
C PHE A 122 6.25 12.32 -3.14
N LYS A 123 7.05 13.26 -3.66
CA LYS A 123 7.81 13.06 -4.91
C LYS A 123 8.76 11.88 -4.80
N LYS A 124 9.52 11.76 -3.70
CA LYS A 124 10.42 10.62 -3.46
C LYS A 124 9.68 9.29 -3.43
N MET A 125 8.51 9.25 -2.78
CA MET A 125 7.65 8.08 -2.74
C MET A 125 7.13 7.71 -4.15
N ASN A 126 6.71 8.71 -4.94
CA ASN A 126 6.20 8.49 -6.30
C ASN A 126 7.27 8.07 -7.32
N LEU A 127 8.55 8.42 -7.12
CA LEU A 127 9.63 7.90 -7.96
C LEU A 127 9.71 6.38 -7.95
N ALA A 128 9.39 5.74 -6.81
CA ALA A 128 9.28 4.29 -6.71
C ALA A 128 8.15 3.70 -7.58
N TRP A 129 7.14 4.50 -7.92
CA TRP A 129 6.01 4.11 -8.77
C TRP A 129 6.10 4.61 -10.21
N GLN A 130 7.31 5.02 -10.64
CA GLN A 130 7.62 5.46 -12.01
C GLN A 130 6.78 6.66 -12.49
N SER A 131 6.27 7.51 -11.58
CA SER A 131 5.60 8.76 -11.92
C SER A 131 6.61 9.89 -12.10
N ASP A 132 6.38 10.79 -13.07
CA ASP A 132 7.21 11.98 -13.20
C ASP A 132 6.90 13.03 -12.10
N GLU A 133 7.85 13.95 -11.87
CA GLU A 133 7.71 14.97 -10.81
C GLU A 133 6.52 15.92 -11.02
N ALA A 134 6.18 16.22 -12.28
CA ALA A 134 5.07 17.12 -12.58
C ALA A 134 3.75 16.44 -12.24
N GLN A 135 3.61 15.15 -12.58
CA GLN A 135 2.46 14.35 -12.21
C GLN A 135 2.34 14.18 -10.69
N ALA A 136 3.48 13.97 -9.99
CA ALA A 136 3.50 13.88 -8.53
C ALA A 136 2.96 15.15 -7.86
N ALA A 137 3.34 16.34 -8.35
CA ALA A 137 2.85 17.61 -7.81
C ALA A 137 1.34 17.80 -8.04
N VAL A 138 0.82 17.42 -9.22
CA VAL A 138 -0.63 17.48 -9.50
C VAL A 138 -1.39 16.51 -8.60
N THR A 139 -0.87 15.31 -8.40
CA THR A 139 -1.47 14.31 -7.51
C THR A 139 -1.47 14.79 -6.07
N PHE A 140 -0.34 15.31 -5.59
CA PHE A 140 -0.21 15.85 -4.23
C PHE A 140 -1.26 16.93 -3.96
N ALA A 141 -1.43 17.89 -4.85
CA ALA A 141 -2.41 18.97 -4.70
C ALA A 141 -3.88 18.48 -4.63
N LYS A 142 -4.16 17.28 -5.13
CA LYS A 142 -5.50 16.66 -5.02
C LYS A 142 -5.65 15.89 -3.70
N LEU A 143 -4.56 15.38 -3.15
CA LEU A 143 -4.54 14.63 -1.89
C LEU A 143 -4.44 15.53 -0.67
N ASP A 144 -3.79 16.69 -0.78
CA ASP A 144 -3.79 17.75 0.24
C ASP A 144 -5.15 18.47 0.23
N THR A 145 -6.14 17.83 0.87
CA THR A 145 -7.51 18.33 0.90
C THR A 145 -7.69 19.52 1.83
N SER A 146 -6.81 19.68 2.81
CA SER A 146 -6.78 20.84 3.72
C SER A 146 -6.16 22.08 3.06
N GLY A 147 -5.33 21.90 2.01
CA GLY A 147 -4.62 22.95 1.29
C GLY A 147 -3.50 23.61 2.12
N ASN A 148 -2.98 22.89 3.13
CA ASN A 148 -1.94 23.42 4.02
C ASN A 148 -0.50 23.19 3.50
N GLY A 149 -0.35 22.45 2.39
CA GLY A 149 0.94 22.14 1.77
C GLY A 149 1.58 20.84 2.27
N SER A 150 0.88 20.08 3.09
CA SER A 150 1.29 18.76 3.57
C SER A 150 0.10 17.81 3.66
N ILE A 151 0.35 16.51 3.68
CA ILE A 151 -0.68 15.48 3.89
C ILE A 151 -0.41 14.85 5.26
N ASN A 152 -1.29 15.11 6.22
CA ASN A 152 -1.20 14.48 7.53
C ASN A 152 -1.71 13.03 7.51
N LYS A 153 -1.45 12.28 8.58
CA LYS A 153 -1.80 10.86 8.68
C LYS A 153 -3.30 10.61 8.51
N GLU A 154 -4.16 11.48 9.04
CA GLU A 154 -5.62 11.33 8.95
C GLU A 154 -6.10 11.49 7.50
N GLU A 155 -5.63 12.53 6.81
CA GLU A 155 -5.92 12.75 5.37
C GLU A 155 -5.43 11.58 4.53
N PHE A 156 -4.19 11.11 4.77
CA PHE A 156 -3.63 10.00 4.04
C PHE A 156 -4.46 8.72 4.21
N LEU A 157 -4.81 8.36 5.44
CA LEU A 157 -5.62 7.18 5.72
C LEU A 157 -7.05 7.28 5.17
N ALA A 158 -7.62 8.49 5.11
CA ALA A 158 -8.89 8.71 4.44
C ALA A 158 -8.79 8.40 2.95
N HIS A 159 -7.73 8.84 2.26
CA HIS A 159 -7.49 8.53 0.86
C HIS A 159 -7.19 7.04 0.63
N VAL A 160 -6.47 6.38 1.55
CA VAL A 160 -6.25 4.93 1.47
C VAL A 160 -7.59 4.18 1.53
N LYS A 161 -8.48 4.53 2.46
CA LYS A 161 -9.83 3.94 2.53
C LYS A 161 -10.63 4.20 1.25
N ASP A 162 -10.57 5.42 0.75
CA ASP A 162 -11.26 5.81 -0.47
C ASP A 162 -10.73 5.01 -1.69
N PHE A 163 -9.43 4.79 -1.78
CA PHE A 163 -8.85 3.91 -2.81
C PHE A 163 -9.49 2.53 -2.82
N PHE A 164 -9.68 1.90 -1.68
CA PHE A 164 -10.20 0.54 -1.61
C PHE A 164 -11.72 0.45 -1.81
N PHE A 165 -12.47 1.48 -1.45
CA PHE A 165 -13.94 1.40 -1.39
C PHE A 165 -14.68 2.28 -2.40
N SER A 166 -14.08 3.34 -2.91
CA SER A 166 -14.76 4.24 -3.84
C SER A 166 -14.93 3.60 -5.23
N ASP A 167 -16.11 3.79 -5.78
CA ASP A 167 -16.46 3.50 -7.18
C ASP A 167 -16.46 4.77 -8.04
N ASP A 168 -16.17 5.94 -7.45
CA ASP A 168 -16.07 7.21 -8.17
C ASP A 168 -14.71 7.30 -8.89
N PRO A 169 -14.69 7.36 -10.24
CA PRO A 169 -13.44 7.47 -11.00
C PRO A 169 -12.68 8.78 -10.75
N GLU A 170 -13.39 9.83 -10.30
CA GLU A 170 -12.80 11.14 -10.03
C GLU A 170 -12.30 11.29 -8.60
N SER A 171 -12.47 10.27 -7.74
CA SER A 171 -12.04 10.33 -6.36
C SER A 171 -10.52 10.54 -6.24
N PRO A 172 -10.07 11.54 -5.44
CA PRO A 172 -8.65 11.77 -5.19
C PRO A 172 -7.92 10.52 -4.65
N GLY A 173 -8.59 9.72 -3.84
CA GLY A 173 -8.04 8.48 -3.29
C GLY A 173 -7.54 7.50 -4.35
N ASN A 174 -8.10 7.52 -5.57
CA ASN A 174 -7.64 6.67 -6.66
C ASN A 174 -6.16 6.91 -7.04
N LEU A 175 -5.60 8.05 -6.64
CA LEU A 175 -4.24 8.47 -6.99
C LEU A 175 -3.21 8.12 -5.91
N ILE A 176 -3.64 7.64 -4.73
CA ILE A 176 -2.76 7.44 -3.57
C ILE A 176 -1.61 6.45 -3.82
N LEU A 177 -1.82 5.49 -4.70
CA LEU A 177 -0.82 4.50 -5.14
C LEU A 177 -0.39 4.72 -6.61
N GLY A 178 -0.49 5.96 -7.11
CA GLY A 178 -0.24 6.31 -8.50
C GLY A 178 -1.45 6.00 -9.42
N PRO A 179 -1.38 6.37 -10.72
CA PRO A 179 -2.52 6.24 -11.64
C PRO A 179 -2.99 4.80 -11.80
N VAL A 180 -4.32 4.62 -11.91
CA VAL A 180 -5.01 3.31 -12.05
C VAL A 180 -5.30 2.99 -13.51
#